data_6da2a20ca9d3b882c36eefeb0a7a57f3
#
_entry.id   6da2a20ca9d3b882c36eefeb0a7a57f3
#
_cell.length_a   1.000
_cell.length_b   1.000
_cell.length_c   1.000
_cell.angle_alpha   90.00
_cell.angle_beta   90.00
_cell.angle_gamma   90.00
#
_symmetry.space_group_name_H-M   'P 1'
#
loop_
_entity.id
_entity.type
_entity.pdbx_description
1 polymer ?
#
loop_
_entity_poly.entity_id
_entity_poly.type
_entity_poly.pdbx_seq_one_letter_code
_entity_poly.pdbx_strand_id
1 'polypeptide(L)'
;KTNIAKALEFYWNSIGLNVRRITYEEDFLSEDSEYIEAKSINDICKDIDDNEIIIVEFPILKDNPISPSIINEASLNLLVVRANRTWKNTDQRIYDDLSRKKDDEVPLFIYLTQANRSCVEDFTGQLPPYTSLKNLEYKLSQLGLTSTDYVNNEK
;
A
#
# COMPACT_ATOMS: atom_id res chain seq x y z
N LYS A 1 -5.91 -2.64 0.30
CA LYS A 1 -5.52 -1.23 0.35
C LYS A 1 -6.21 -0.48 1.49
N THR A 2 -7.53 -0.52 1.59
CA THR A 2 -8.32 0.20 2.60
C THR A 2 -7.87 -0.04 4.05
N ASN A 3 -7.50 -1.25 4.42
CA ASN A 3 -7.00 -1.54 5.77
C ASN A 3 -5.68 -0.82 6.08
N ILE A 4 -4.83 -0.60 5.09
CA ILE A 4 -3.56 0.12 5.24
C ILE A 4 -3.85 1.60 5.44
N ALA A 5 -4.69 2.18 4.58
CA ALA A 5 -5.06 3.58 4.67
C ALA A 5 -5.73 3.90 6.03
N LYS A 6 -6.66 3.05 6.49
CA LYS A 6 -7.26 3.16 7.83
C LYS A 6 -6.23 3.04 8.96
N ALA A 7 -5.25 2.15 8.84
CA ALA A 7 -4.22 1.99 9.84
C ALA A 7 -3.28 3.21 9.91
N LEU A 8 -2.91 3.78 8.76
CA LEU A 8 -2.11 5.01 8.69
C LEU A 8 -2.88 6.21 9.25
N GLU A 9 -4.15 6.38 8.85
CA GLU A 9 -5.03 7.41 9.37
C GLU A 9 -5.14 7.33 10.91
N PHE A 10 -5.43 6.15 11.44
CA PHE A 10 -5.51 5.91 12.88
C PHE A 10 -4.19 6.22 13.60
N TYR A 11 -3.07 5.71 13.08
CA TYR A 11 -1.76 5.91 13.68
C TYR A 11 -1.37 7.39 13.72
N TRP A 12 -1.47 8.09 12.61
CA TRP A 12 -1.06 9.49 12.53
C TRP A 12 -1.98 10.41 13.34
N ASN A 13 -3.30 10.15 13.35
CA ASN A 13 -4.21 10.87 14.25
C ASN A 13 -3.87 10.61 15.74
N SER A 14 -3.44 9.38 16.09
CA SER A 14 -3.06 9.04 17.47
C SER A 14 -1.82 9.79 17.98
N ILE A 15 -0.95 10.24 17.09
CA ILE A 15 0.22 11.07 17.42
C ILE A 15 -0.03 12.57 17.22
N GLY A 16 -1.27 12.97 17.00
CA GLY A 16 -1.69 14.37 16.95
C GLY A 16 -1.58 15.05 15.57
N LEU A 17 -1.37 14.28 14.50
CA LEU A 17 -1.44 14.81 13.14
C LEU A 17 -2.90 14.83 12.66
N ASN A 18 -3.27 15.87 11.90
CA ASN A 18 -4.58 15.94 11.25
C ASN A 18 -4.53 15.16 9.94
N VAL A 19 -5.26 14.04 9.87
CA VAL A 19 -5.24 13.15 8.71
C VAL A 19 -6.65 12.84 8.25
N ARG A 20 -6.89 13.00 6.95
CA ARG A 20 -8.14 12.63 6.30
C ARG A 20 -7.91 11.58 5.22
N ARG A 21 -8.74 10.56 5.24
CA ARG A 21 -8.77 9.53 4.21
C ARG A 21 -9.89 9.82 3.22
N ILE A 22 -9.56 9.79 1.94
CA ILE A 22 -10.45 10.02 0.81
C ILE A 22 -10.50 8.73 0.00
N THR A 23 -11.69 8.23 -0.27
CA THR A 23 -11.90 6.99 -1.02
C THR A 23 -12.66 7.26 -2.31
N TYR A 24 -12.28 6.55 -3.36
CA TYR A 24 -12.93 6.66 -4.67
C TYR A 24 -14.45 6.44 -4.61
N GLU A 25 -14.91 5.48 -3.82
CA GLU A 25 -16.33 5.07 -3.79
C GLU A 25 -17.22 6.07 -3.05
N GLU A 26 -16.65 6.83 -2.09
CA GLU A 26 -17.43 7.66 -1.17
C GLU A 26 -17.20 9.16 -1.37
N ASP A 27 -15.98 9.56 -1.73
CA ASP A 27 -15.53 10.95 -1.58
C ASP A 27 -15.20 11.66 -2.91
N PHE A 28 -15.03 10.92 -4.02
CA PHE A 28 -14.69 11.56 -5.29
C PHE A 28 -15.89 12.31 -5.86
N LEU A 29 -15.64 13.53 -6.34
CA LEU A 29 -16.66 14.41 -6.88
C LEU A 29 -17.24 13.97 -8.22
N SER A 30 -16.46 13.24 -8.98
CA SER A 30 -16.81 12.80 -10.33
C SER A 30 -17.25 11.34 -10.33
N GLU A 31 -18.38 11.09 -10.95
CA GLU A 31 -18.79 9.75 -11.34
C GLU A 31 -17.97 9.33 -12.56
N ASP A 32 -17.56 8.06 -12.60
CA ASP A 32 -17.03 7.35 -13.79
C ASP A 32 -15.89 8.05 -14.58
N SER A 33 -14.66 7.87 -14.18
CA SER A 33 -13.47 8.17 -15.00
C SER A 33 -13.00 9.63 -15.16
N GLU A 34 -13.75 10.64 -14.78
CA GLU A 34 -13.29 12.04 -14.90
C GLU A 34 -12.04 12.34 -14.07
N TYR A 35 -11.81 11.61 -12.96
CA TYR A 35 -10.57 11.76 -12.18
C TYR A 35 -9.30 11.35 -12.96
N ILE A 36 -9.44 10.63 -14.08
CA ILE A 36 -8.32 10.27 -14.96
C ILE A 36 -7.69 11.52 -15.59
N GLU A 37 -8.49 12.56 -15.83
CA GLU A 37 -8.07 13.84 -16.40
C GLU A 37 -7.84 14.93 -15.35
N ALA A 38 -8.02 14.60 -14.07
CA ALA A 38 -7.83 15.55 -12.97
C ALA A 38 -6.39 16.11 -12.98
N LYS A 39 -6.28 17.42 -12.78
CA LYS A 39 -4.97 18.12 -12.73
C LYS A 39 -4.47 18.33 -11.32
N SER A 40 -5.38 18.28 -10.34
CA SER A 40 -5.10 18.45 -8.93
C SER A 40 -6.04 17.58 -8.09
N ILE A 41 -5.63 17.31 -6.86
CA ILE A 41 -6.49 16.62 -5.89
C ILE A 41 -7.80 17.39 -5.63
N ASN A 42 -7.79 18.72 -5.77
CA ASN A 42 -8.99 19.56 -5.65
C ASN A 42 -10.04 19.30 -6.74
N ASP A 43 -9.65 18.74 -7.88
CA ASP A 43 -10.58 18.30 -8.92
C ASP A 43 -11.30 17.00 -8.54
N ILE A 44 -10.70 16.24 -7.61
CA ILE A 44 -11.22 14.94 -7.15
C ILE A 44 -12.09 15.11 -5.92
N CYS A 45 -11.69 15.95 -4.98
CA CYS A 45 -12.44 16.22 -3.75
C CYS A 45 -12.36 17.69 -3.34
N LYS A 46 -13.39 18.19 -2.64
CA LYS A 46 -13.46 19.57 -2.14
C LYS A 46 -12.98 19.69 -0.71
N ASP A 47 -12.78 20.95 -0.30
CA ASP A 47 -12.55 21.32 1.10
C ASP A 47 -11.29 20.69 1.70
N ILE A 48 -10.18 20.74 0.95
CA ILE A 48 -8.87 20.31 1.42
C ILE A 48 -8.24 21.45 2.24
N ASP A 49 -7.85 21.14 3.49
CA ASP A 49 -7.12 22.06 4.34
C ASP A 49 -5.60 21.89 4.11
N ASP A 50 -4.88 23.00 3.94
CA ASP A 50 -3.42 23.01 3.73
C ASP A 50 -2.63 22.39 4.89
N ASN A 51 -3.23 22.28 6.07
CA ASN A 51 -2.61 21.67 7.26
C ASN A 51 -2.96 20.19 7.48
N GLU A 52 -3.63 19.58 6.51
CA GLU A 52 -4.11 18.21 6.59
C GLU A 52 -3.23 17.25 5.81
N ILE A 53 -2.96 16.08 6.37
CA ILE A 53 -2.37 14.96 5.61
C ILE A 53 -3.52 14.21 4.93
N ILE A 54 -3.45 14.10 3.61
CA ILE A 54 -4.51 13.44 2.83
C ILE A 54 -4.01 12.10 2.33
N ILE A 55 -4.78 11.06 2.64
CA ILE A 55 -4.57 9.71 2.11
C ILE A 55 -5.64 9.44 1.07
N VAL A 56 -5.26 9.35 -0.20
CA VAL A 56 -6.20 9.09 -1.30
C VAL A 56 -6.14 7.63 -1.71
N GLU A 57 -7.28 6.97 -1.69
CA GLU A 57 -7.43 5.59 -2.16
C GLU A 57 -8.04 5.54 -3.55
N PHE A 58 -7.24 5.25 -4.56
CA PHE A 58 -7.71 5.02 -5.92
C PHE A 58 -8.28 3.61 -6.12
N PRO A 59 -9.13 3.39 -7.13
CA PRO A 59 -9.66 2.08 -7.49
C PRO A 59 -8.55 1.12 -7.97
N ILE A 60 -8.93 -0.01 -8.54
CA ILE A 60 -7.99 -0.96 -9.12
C ILE A 60 -7.42 -0.37 -10.42
N LEU A 61 -6.11 -0.19 -10.48
CA LEU A 61 -5.42 0.51 -11.57
C LEU A 61 -5.44 -0.21 -12.92
N LYS A 62 -5.81 -1.49 -12.94
CA LYS A 62 -5.86 -2.27 -14.18
C LYS A 62 -6.74 -1.63 -15.25
N ASP A 63 -7.90 -1.14 -14.81
CA ASP A 63 -8.93 -0.58 -15.69
C ASP A 63 -9.14 0.93 -15.44
N ASN A 64 -8.42 1.50 -14.47
CA ASN A 64 -8.59 2.86 -13.99
C ASN A 64 -7.23 3.56 -13.84
N PRO A 65 -6.67 4.10 -14.93
CA PRO A 65 -5.40 4.82 -14.86
C PRO A 65 -5.51 6.09 -14.03
N ILE A 66 -4.41 6.49 -13.38
CA ILE A 66 -4.32 7.74 -12.63
C ILE A 66 -3.67 8.82 -13.51
N SER A 67 -4.14 10.06 -13.37
CA SER A 67 -3.54 11.23 -14.00
C SER A 67 -2.09 11.42 -13.54
N PRO A 68 -1.15 11.72 -14.45
CA PRO A 68 0.22 12.07 -14.07
C PRO A 68 0.29 13.26 -13.10
N SER A 69 -0.58 14.24 -13.23
CA SER A 69 -0.64 15.40 -12.34
C SER A 69 -0.90 14.99 -10.90
N ILE A 70 -1.84 14.09 -10.66
CA ILE A 70 -2.15 13.57 -9.32
C ILE A 70 -0.99 12.76 -8.74
N ILE A 71 -0.32 11.93 -9.57
CA ILE A 71 0.86 11.17 -9.13
C ILE A 71 1.97 12.11 -8.66
N ASN A 72 2.17 13.23 -9.35
CA ASN A 72 3.25 14.18 -9.08
C ASN A 72 2.89 15.22 -7.99
N GLU A 73 1.62 15.44 -7.71
CA GLU A 73 1.16 16.25 -6.58
C GLU A 73 1.35 15.52 -5.23
N ALA A 74 1.38 14.19 -5.25
CA ALA A 74 1.55 13.39 -4.05
C ALA A 74 2.97 13.45 -3.49
N SER A 75 3.11 13.63 -2.17
CA SER A 75 4.40 13.50 -1.48
C SER A 75 4.95 12.08 -1.47
N LEU A 76 4.06 11.09 -1.64
CA LEU A 76 4.37 9.66 -1.65
C LEU A 76 3.30 8.86 -2.38
N ASN A 77 3.72 7.99 -3.28
CA ASN A 77 2.84 7.02 -3.93
C ASN A 77 3.09 5.60 -3.41
N LEU A 78 2.03 4.87 -3.09
CA LEU A 78 2.08 3.48 -2.64
C LEU A 78 1.31 2.57 -3.60
N LEU A 79 2.01 1.73 -4.33
CA LEU A 79 1.40 0.64 -5.10
C LEU A 79 1.17 -0.56 -4.20
N VAL A 80 -0.10 -0.79 -3.83
CA VAL A 80 -0.47 -1.89 -2.93
C VAL A 80 -0.72 -3.16 -3.72
N VAL A 81 0.07 -4.19 -3.47
CA VAL A 81 -0.05 -5.52 -4.12
C VAL A 81 -0.13 -6.64 -3.08
N ARG A 82 -0.69 -7.78 -3.50
CA ARG A 82 -0.78 -8.97 -2.65
C ARG A 82 0.45 -9.85 -2.85
N ALA A 83 1.15 -10.19 -1.76
CA ALA A 83 2.32 -11.06 -1.80
C ALA A 83 1.96 -12.54 -2.07
N ASN A 84 0.71 -12.95 -1.77
CA ASN A 84 0.24 -14.33 -1.94
C ASN A 84 -0.23 -14.66 -3.36
N ARG A 85 0.10 -13.84 -4.36
CA ARG A 85 -0.17 -14.11 -5.77
C ARG A 85 1.06 -13.89 -6.64
N THR A 86 1.12 -14.57 -7.76
CA THR A 86 2.19 -14.38 -8.73
C THR A 86 2.11 -12.99 -9.35
N TRP A 87 3.25 -12.31 -9.42
CA TRP A 87 3.43 -11.08 -10.19
C TRP A 87 3.24 -11.36 -11.68
N LYS A 88 2.31 -10.67 -12.32
CA LYS A 88 1.96 -10.87 -13.73
C LYS A 88 2.48 -9.73 -14.61
N ASN A 89 2.52 -9.96 -15.90
CA ASN A 89 2.89 -8.91 -16.87
C ASN A 89 2.00 -7.65 -16.78
N THR A 90 0.74 -7.82 -16.38
CA THR A 90 -0.17 -6.69 -16.14
C THR A 90 0.30 -5.85 -14.94
N ASP A 91 0.77 -6.48 -13.87
CA ASP A 91 1.29 -5.78 -12.68
C ASP A 91 2.56 -5.02 -13.04
N GLN A 92 3.44 -5.64 -13.83
CA GLN A 92 4.66 -5.00 -14.33
C GLN A 92 4.33 -3.76 -15.18
N ARG A 93 3.37 -3.87 -16.10
CA ARG A 93 2.94 -2.74 -16.94
C ARG A 93 2.38 -1.59 -16.11
N ILE A 94 1.58 -1.88 -15.08
CA ILE A 94 1.05 -0.85 -14.16
C ILE A 94 2.21 -0.16 -13.44
N TYR A 95 3.15 -0.92 -12.91
CA TYR A 95 4.32 -0.36 -12.23
C TYR A 95 5.18 0.50 -13.17
N ASP A 96 5.46 0.00 -14.38
CA ASP A 96 6.24 0.73 -15.39
C ASP A 96 5.52 2.00 -15.85
N ASP A 97 4.19 1.97 -15.96
CA ASP A 97 3.39 3.13 -16.33
C ASP A 97 3.42 4.20 -15.24
N LEU A 98 3.21 3.81 -13.99
CA LEU A 98 3.34 4.72 -12.85
C LEU A 98 4.75 5.30 -12.74
N SER A 99 5.77 4.46 -12.90
CA SER A 99 7.18 4.88 -12.83
C SER A 99 7.56 5.87 -13.92
N ARG A 100 6.95 5.77 -15.10
CA ARG A 100 7.18 6.71 -16.21
C ARG A 100 6.41 8.03 -16.08
N LYS A 101 5.28 8.00 -15.39
CA LYS A 101 4.40 9.17 -15.19
C LYS A 101 4.83 10.05 -14.04
N LYS A 102 5.54 9.47 -13.07
CA LYS A 102 6.03 10.22 -11.91
C LYS A 102 7.31 11.00 -12.25
N ASP A 103 7.48 12.15 -11.64
CA ASP A 103 8.74 12.89 -11.62
C ASP A 103 9.77 12.19 -10.73
N ASP A 104 11.08 12.39 -11.02
CA ASP A 104 12.15 11.69 -10.29
C ASP A 104 12.15 11.96 -8.79
N GLU A 105 11.71 13.15 -8.38
CA GLU A 105 11.63 13.57 -6.98
C GLU A 105 10.49 12.92 -6.20
N VAL A 106 9.47 12.41 -6.89
CA VAL A 106 8.29 11.81 -6.24
C VAL A 106 8.52 10.32 -5.98
N PRO A 107 8.54 9.86 -4.72
CA PRO A 107 8.75 8.46 -4.40
C PRO A 107 7.56 7.59 -4.79
N LEU A 108 7.85 6.40 -5.32
CA LEU A 108 6.89 5.33 -5.58
C LEU A 108 7.39 4.05 -4.93
N PHE A 109 6.65 3.54 -3.95
CA PHE A 109 6.97 2.29 -3.27
C PHE A 109 5.93 1.22 -3.55
N ILE A 110 6.37 -0.03 -3.56
CA ILE A 110 5.49 -1.20 -3.58
C ILE A 110 5.25 -1.64 -2.14
N TYR A 111 3.98 -1.69 -1.72
CA TYR A 111 3.58 -2.22 -0.42
C TYR A 111 2.97 -3.61 -0.57
N LEU A 112 3.62 -4.60 -0.01
CA LEU A 112 3.16 -6.00 -0.06
C LEU A 112 2.18 -6.28 1.09
N THR A 113 0.97 -6.72 0.72
CA THR A 113 -0.03 -7.19 1.69
C THR A 113 -0.16 -8.71 1.65
N GLN A 114 -0.70 -9.30 2.70
CA GLN A 114 -0.89 -10.75 2.79
C GLN A 114 0.42 -11.55 2.62
N ALA A 115 1.55 -10.94 2.95
CA ALA A 115 2.82 -11.65 3.04
C ALA A 115 2.77 -12.63 4.22
N ASN A 116 3.31 -13.84 3.99
CA ASN A 116 3.47 -14.78 5.09
C ASN A 116 4.54 -14.23 6.04
N ARG A 117 4.22 -14.21 7.33
CA ARG A 117 5.11 -13.66 8.35
C ARG A 117 6.48 -14.36 8.37
N SER A 118 6.51 -15.68 8.24
CA SER A 118 7.76 -16.43 8.21
C SER A 118 8.66 -16.01 7.04
N CYS A 119 8.07 -15.83 5.83
CA CYS A 119 8.84 -15.36 4.68
C CYS A 119 9.39 -13.94 4.88
N VAL A 120 8.65 -13.06 5.58
CA VAL A 120 9.16 -11.71 5.88
C VAL A 120 10.28 -11.80 6.93
N GLU A 121 10.09 -12.60 7.97
CA GLU A 121 11.10 -12.81 9.04
C GLU A 121 12.41 -13.42 8.52
N ASP A 122 12.37 -14.20 7.43
CA ASP A 122 13.59 -14.71 6.76
C ASP A 122 14.48 -13.60 6.20
N PHE A 123 13.89 -12.45 5.81
CA PHE A 123 14.63 -11.31 5.25
C PHE A 123 14.92 -10.22 6.28
N THR A 124 13.98 -9.96 7.20
CA THR A 124 14.03 -8.81 8.11
C THR A 124 14.43 -9.18 9.53
N GLY A 125 14.50 -10.49 9.84
CA GLY A 125 14.60 -10.97 11.20
C GLY A 125 13.22 -10.97 11.90
N GLN A 126 13.22 -11.37 13.16
CA GLN A 126 12.01 -11.58 13.93
C GLN A 126 11.15 -10.31 14.07
N LEU A 127 9.86 -10.43 13.74
CA LEU A 127 8.89 -9.36 13.85
C LEU A 127 8.13 -9.37 15.19
N PRO A 128 7.74 -8.20 15.75
CA PRO A 128 6.89 -8.14 16.94
C PRO A 128 5.49 -8.77 16.68
N PRO A 129 4.81 -9.26 17.72
CA PRO A 129 5.23 -9.34 19.13
C PRO A 129 6.25 -10.46 19.35
N TYR A 130 7.28 -10.17 20.17
CA TYR A 130 8.31 -11.13 20.56
C TYR A 130 7.77 -12.01 21.70
N THR A 131 7.25 -13.19 21.38
CA THR A 131 6.82 -14.15 22.41
C THR A 131 7.93 -15.17 22.66
N SER A 132 7.98 -15.71 23.92
CA SER A 132 9.01 -16.72 24.27
C SER A 132 8.98 -17.96 23.38
N LEU A 133 7.78 -18.39 22.97
CA LEU A 133 7.61 -19.52 22.05
C LEU A 133 8.16 -19.21 20.65
N LYS A 134 7.87 -18.02 20.12
CA LYS A 134 8.40 -17.58 18.82
C LYS A 134 9.92 -17.39 18.84
N ASN A 135 10.47 -16.91 19.95
CA ASN A 135 11.92 -16.83 20.13
C ASN A 135 12.58 -18.20 20.08
N LEU A 136 11.93 -19.22 20.65
CA LEU A 136 12.43 -20.59 20.64
C LEU A 136 12.34 -21.17 19.21
N GLU A 137 11.19 -20.98 18.53
CA GLU A 137 10.96 -21.44 17.16
C GLU A 137 11.98 -20.81 16.20
N TYR A 138 12.22 -19.51 16.31
CA TYR A 138 13.23 -18.81 15.53
C TYR A 138 14.65 -19.34 15.75
N LYS A 139 15.03 -19.56 17.01
CA LYS A 139 16.34 -20.16 17.33
C LYS A 139 16.48 -21.59 16.80
N LEU A 140 15.42 -22.40 16.86
CA LEU A 140 15.40 -23.74 16.32
C LEU A 140 15.50 -23.77 14.80
N SER A 141 14.84 -22.83 14.12
CA SER A 141 14.93 -22.69 12.66
C SER A 141 16.34 -22.27 12.21
N GLN A 142 16.99 -21.36 12.93
CA GLN A 142 18.39 -20.99 12.66
C GLN A 142 19.37 -22.18 12.84
N LEU A 143 19.03 -23.13 13.69
CA LEU A 143 19.82 -24.37 13.89
C LEU A 143 19.44 -25.47 12.89
N GLY A 144 18.51 -25.21 11.96
CA GLY A 144 18.04 -26.22 10.98
C GLY A 144 17.20 -27.34 11.60
N LEU A 145 16.70 -27.15 12.83
CA LEU A 145 15.95 -28.16 13.57
C LEU A 145 14.44 -28.13 13.36
N THR A 146 13.96 -27.14 12.65
CA THR A 146 12.56 -27.05 12.20
C THR A 146 12.54 -26.91 10.69
N SER A 147 11.90 -27.85 9.98
CA SER A 147 11.52 -27.65 8.59
C SER A 147 10.28 -26.73 8.58
N THR A 148 10.37 -25.61 7.91
CA THR A 148 9.19 -24.82 7.54
C THR A 148 8.48 -25.54 6.41
N ASP A 149 7.77 -26.63 6.71
CA ASP A 149 6.84 -27.24 5.77
C ASP A 149 5.67 -26.27 5.59
N TYR A 150 5.68 -25.57 4.48
CA TYR A 150 4.53 -24.79 4.02
C TYR A 150 3.40 -25.77 3.71
N VAL A 151 2.57 -26.05 4.71
CA VAL A 151 1.32 -26.78 4.49
C VAL A 151 0.39 -25.81 3.77
N ASN A 152 0.25 -26.03 2.46
CA ASN A 152 -0.86 -25.49 1.68
C ASN A 152 -2.17 -26.02 2.29
N ASN A 153 -2.80 -25.24 3.15
CA ASN A 153 -4.18 -25.45 3.52
C ASN A 153 -5.06 -24.66 2.54
N GLU A 154 -5.20 -25.21 1.32
CA GLU A 154 -6.40 -25.03 0.53
C GLU A 154 -7.49 -25.97 1.09
N LYS A 155 -8.48 -25.38 1.76
CA LYS A 155 -9.84 -25.88 1.85
C LYS A 155 -10.80 -24.71 1.89
#